data_76ccfd0cd9a1b1463ee95bbe8b11c698
#
_entry.id   76ccfd0cd9a1b1463ee95bbe8b11c698
#
_cell.length_a   1.000
_cell.length_b   1.000
_cell.length_c   1.000
_cell.angle_alpha   90.00
_cell.angle_beta   90.00
_cell.angle_gamma   90.00
#
_symmetry.space_group_name_H-M   'P 1'
#
loop_
_entity.id
_entity.type
_entity.pdbx_description
1 polymer ?
#
loop_
_entity_poly.entity_id
_entity_poly.type
_entity_poly.pdbx_seq_one_letter_code
_entity_poly.pdbx_strand_id
1 'polypeptide(L)'
;MGKHSAATKSQPTSALWSRLLTSIVQNPWRIGLLGALAAALIATVAGLAILWPNSPANEHTSAEFQQTYTLNHPQVEGTVDTADHSACQSEQTGQVFDTPPLIPGTEEIHCDRALVKITSGEDAGHMTQLVTYGKAGDPQLETGDKIVLSKATDPSGAVTYAFAEYQRT
;
A
#
# COMPACT_ATOMS: atom_id res chain seq x y z
N MET A 1 -10.95 65.16 30.57
CA MET A 1 -10.60 63.79 30.20
C MET A 1 -11.71 63.24 29.29
N GLY A 2 -11.53 63.37 28.00
CA GLY A 2 -12.51 62.90 26.99
C GLY A 2 -12.02 61.61 26.37
N LYS A 3 -12.75 60.48 26.54
CA LYS A 3 -12.52 59.21 25.84
C LYS A 3 -13.19 59.29 24.47
N HIS A 4 -12.42 59.37 23.39
CA HIS A 4 -12.93 59.11 22.04
C HIS A 4 -12.94 57.60 21.79
N SER A 5 -14.15 57.01 21.81
CA SER A 5 -14.38 55.63 21.32
C SER A 5 -14.50 55.71 19.79
N ALA A 6 -13.50 55.16 19.10
CA ALA A 6 -13.58 54.96 17.66
C ALA A 6 -14.40 53.70 17.39
N ALA A 7 -15.62 53.92 16.88
CA ALA A 7 -16.47 52.83 16.39
C ALA A 7 -15.92 52.30 15.05
N THR A 8 -15.33 51.13 15.04
CA THR A 8 -14.94 50.42 13.81
C THR A 8 -16.18 49.98 13.07
N LYS A 9 -16.52 50.66 12.02
CA LYS A 9 -17.67 50.36 11.15
C LYS A 9 -17.32 49.16 10.31
N SER A 10 -17.81 47.96 10.68
CA SER A 10 -17.70 46.74 9.89
C SER A 10 -18.48 46.92 8.59
N GLN A 11 -17.79 47.00 7.47
CA GLN A 11 -18.42 46.99 6.16
C GLN A 11 -19.08 45.63 5.89
N PRO A 12 -20.33 45.59 5.43
CA PRO A 12 -20.98 44.33 5.11
C PRO A 12 -20.30 43.66 3.89
N THR A 13 -19.91 42.42 4.05
CA THR A 13 -19.24 41.56 3.03
C THR A 13 -20.04 41.49 1.72
N SER A 14 -21.36 41.69 1.77
CA SER A 14 -22.28 41.71 0.60
C SER A 14 -21.96 42.81 -0.42
N ALA A 15 -21.41 43.97 0.05
CA ALA A 15 -21.06 45.10 -0.85
C ALA A 15 -19.79 44.82 -1.67
N LEU A 16 -18.90 43.96 -1.21
CA LEU A 16 -17.70 43.57 -1.96
C LEU A 16 -18.04 42.59 -3.08
N TRP A 17 -18.91 41.63 -2.82
CA TRP A 17 -19.32 40.67 -3.82
C TRP A 17 -20.10 41.31 -4.98
N SER A 18 -21.00 42.27 -4.71
CA SER A 18 -21.72 42.97 -5.76
C SER A 18 -20.81 43.80 -6.67
N ARG A 19 -19.76 44.40 -6.12
CA ARG A 19 -18.77 45.16 -6.92
C ARG A 19 -17.89 44.27 -7.78
N LEU A 20 -17.51 43.09 -7.27
CA LEU A 20 -16.75 42.11 -8.04
C LEU A 20 -17.59 41.57 -9.21
N LEU A 21 -18.84 41.21 -8.97
CA LEU A 21 -19.76 40.72 -10.02
C LEU A 21 -20.00 41.75 -11.12
N THR A 22 -20.24 43.02 -10.79
CA THR A 22 -20.43 44.07 -11.79
C THR A 22 -19.19 44.34 -12.63
N SER A 23 -17.98 44.26 -12.05
CA SER A 23 -16.74 44.49 -12.81
C SER A 23 -16.41 43.33 -13.77
N ILE A 24 -16.92 42.12 -13.48
CA ILE A 24 -16.74 40.95 -14.34
C ILE A 24 -17.66 41.04 -15.56
N VAL A 25 -18.93 41.46 -15.35
CA VAL A 25 -19.96 41.51 -16.41
C VAL A 25 -19.72 42.61 -17.42
N GLN A 26 -19.02 43.68 -17.05
CA GLN A 26 -18.79 44.84 -17.97
C GLN A 26 -17.70 44.58 -19.04
N ASN A 27 -16.95 43.48 -18.94
CA ASN A 27 -15.93 43.20 -19.94
C ASN A 27 -16.20 41.84 -20.63
N PRO A 28 -16.65 41.84 -21.92
CA PRO A 28 -17.06 40.63 -22.65
C PRO A 28 -15.92 39.60 -22.74
N TRP A 29 -14.66 40.01 -22.73
CA TRP A 29 -13.50 39.13 -22.72
C TRP A 29 -13.42 38.31 -21.43
N ARG A 30 -13.71 38.92 -20.28
CA ARG A 30 -13.71 38.22 -18.97
C ARG A 30 -14.84 37.20 -18.87
N ILE A 31 -16.01 37.50 -19.43
CA ILE A 31 -17.12 36.54 -19.49
C ILE A 31 -16.72 35.34 -20.36
N GLY A 32 -16.08 35.56 -21.50
CA GLY A 32 -15.57 34.48 -22.36
C GLY A 32 -14.54 33.61 -21.66
N LEU A 33 -13.59 34.23 -20.93
CA LEU A 33 -12.58 33.50 -20.18
C LEU A 33 -13.18 32.66 -19.05
N LEU A 34 -14.14 33.22 -18.29
CA LEU A 34 -14.82 32.50 -17.21
C LEU A 34 -15.67 31.35 -17.77
N GLY A 35 -16.33 31.57 -18.90
CA GLY A 35 -17.07 30.52 -19.61
C GLY A 35 -16.16 29.37 -20.06
N ALA A 36 -15.01 29.69 -20.62
CA ALA A 36 -14.03 28.69 -21.03
C ALA A 36 -13.45 27.90 -19.83
N LEU A 37 -13.16 28.57 -18.71
CA LEU A 37 -12.70 27.92 -17.49
C LEU A 37 -13.77 27.00 -16.89
N ALA A 38 -15.02 27.45 -16.86
CA ALA A 38 -16.13 26.63 -16.39
C ALA A 38 -16.35 25.39 -17.27
N ALA A 39 -16.29 25.55 -18.58
CA ALA A 39 -16.38 24.44 -19.53
C ALA A 39 -15.22 23.42 -19.35
N ALA A 40 -14.01 23.91 -19.18
CA ALA A 40 -12.84 23.06 -18.92
C ALA A 40 -12.99 22.29 -17.60
N LEU A 41 -13.46 22.93 -16.55
CA LEU A 41 -13.69 22.30 -15.24
C LEU A 41 -14.77 21.20 -15.34
N ILE A 42 -15.87 21.47 -16.03
CA ILE A 42 -16.95 20.48 -16.26
C ILE A 42 -16.38 19.29 -17.07
N ALA A 43 -15.62 19.54 -18.12
CA ALA A 43 -15.01 18.49 -18.93
C ALA A 43 -14.03 17.63 -18.10
N THR A 44 -13.27 18.26 -17.23
CA THR A 44 -12.35 17.54 -16.33
C THR A 44 -13.09 16.64 -15.34
N VAL A 45 -14.14 17.17 -14.69
CA VAL A 45 -14.95 16.39 -13.75
C VAL A 45 -15.66 15.24 -14.46
N ALA A 46 -16.23 15.49 -15.63
CA ALA A 46 -16.88 14.44 -16.43
C ALA A 46 -15.86 13.37 -16.89
N GLY A 47 -14.66 13.78 -17.32
CA GLY A 47 -13.56 12.88 -17.65
C GLY A 47 -13.15 12.01 -16.47
N LEU A 48 -12.97 12.60 -15.30
CA LEU A 48 -12.66 11.86 -14.07
C LEU A 48 -13.76 10.85 -13.71
N ALA A 49 -15.04 11.24 -13.85
CA ALA A 49 -16.16 10.35 -13.55
C ALA A 49 -16.24 9.16 -14.53
N ILE A 50 -15.94 9.39 -15.81
CA ILE A 50 -15.97 8.35 -16.85
C ILE A 50 -14.75 7.42 -16.73
N LEU A 51 -13.57 7.98 -16.40
CA LEU A 51 -12.34 7.21 -16.26
C LEU A 51 -12.13 6.66 -14.83
N TRP A 52 -13.06 6.94 -13.91
CA TRP A 52 -12.95 6.40 -12.56
C TRP A 52 -13.03 4.87 -12.61
N PRO A 53 -12.03 4.15 -12.10
CA PRO A 53 -12.04 2.70 -12.12
C PRO A 53 -13.20 2.19 -11.23
N ASN A 54 -14.26 1.75 -11.88
CA ASN A 54 -15.43 1.20 -11.19
C ASN A 54 -15.27 -0.28 -10.82
N SER A 55 -14.21 -0.90 -11.30
CA SER A 55 -13.86 -2.29 -11.04
C SER A 55 -12.63 -2.40 -10.17
N PRO A 56 -12.52 -3.40 -9.29
CA PRO A 56 -11.29 -3.69 -8.59
C PRO A 56 -10.17 -3.91 -9.61
N ALA A 57 -8.98 -3.39 -9.31
CA ALA A 57 -7.83 -3.34 -10.23
C ALA A 57 -7.46 -4.69 -10.89
N ASN A 58 -7.96 -5.78 -10.34
CA ASN A 58 -7.68 -7.15 -10.80
C ASN A 58 -8.47 -7.59 -12.04
N GLU A 59 -9.58 -6.91 -12.38
CA GLU A 59 -10.41 -7.33 -13.53
C GLU A 59 -9.79 -6.99 -14.90
N HIS A 60 -8.81 -6.08 -14.94
CA HIS A 60 -8.18 -5.62 -16.19
C HIS A 60 -6.78 -6.20 -16.42
N THR A 61 -6.28 -7.01 -15.50
CA THR A 61 -4.99 -7.67 -15.67
C THR A 61 -5.19 -9.06 -16.29
N SER A 62 -4.40 -9.40 -17.33
CA SER A 62 -4.45 -10.74 -17.92
C SER A 62 -4.08 -11.79 -16.88
N ALA A 63 -4.65 -13.00 -17.01
CA ALA A 63 -4.32 -14.11 -16.12
C ALA A 63 -2.81 -14.41 -16.09
N GLU A 64 -2.13 -14.26 -17.23
CA GLU A 64 -0.68 -14.42 -17.35
C GLU A 64 0.09 -13.35 -16.56
N PHE A 65 -0.38 -12.09 -16.60
CA PHE A 65 0.21 -11.02 -15.81
C PHE A 65 0.03 -11.25 -14.30
N GLN A 66 -1.15 -11.70 -13.89
CA GLN A 66 -1.44 -12.02 -12.49
C GLN A 66 -0.57 -13.17 -11.97
N GLN A 67 -0.34 -14.19 -12.79
CA GLN A 67 0.55 -15.30 -12.45
C GLN A 67 2.02 -14.88 -12.36
N THR A 68 2.48 -14.04 -13.31
CA THR A 68 3.89 -13.61 -13.37
C THR A 68 4.28 -12.68 -12.21
N TYR A 69 3.37 -11.81 -11.78
CA TYR A 69 3.66 -10.80 -10.76
C TYR A 69 3.07 -11.11 -9.38
N THR A 70 2.61 -12.32 -9.15
CA THR A 70 2.08 -12.79 -7.85
C THR A 70 0.95 -11.93 -7.25
N LEU A 71 0.32 -11.07 -8.07
CA LEU A 71 -0.68 -10.11 -7.61
C LEU A 71 -1.96 -10.75 -7.06
N ASN A 72 -2.17 -12.02 -7.33
CA ASN A 72 -3.38 -12.77 -6.95
C ASN A 72 -3.10 -13.93 -5.99
N HIS A 73 -1.89 -13.97 -5.41
CA HIS A 73 -1.60 -14.99 -4.41
C HIS A 73 -2.37 -14.69 -3.13
N PRO A 74 -3.03 -15.68 -2.53
CA PRO A 74 -3.65 -15.51 -1.23
C PRO A 74 -2.63 -15.01 -0.23
N GLN A 75 -3.00 -13.98 0.53
CA GLN A 75 -2.16 -13.42 1.58
C GLN A 75 -2.62 -13.95 2.92
N VAL A 76 -1.67 -14.27 3.77
CA VAL A 76 -1.91 -14.71 5.14
C VAL A 76 -1.03 -13.91 6.10
N GLU A 77 -1.49 -13.78 7.33
CA GLU A 77 -0.74 -13.09 8.38
C GLU A 77 0.21 -14.06 9.08
N GLY A 78 1.36 -13.56 9.50
CA GLY A 78 2.33 -14.28 10.28
C GLY A 78 3.02 -13.41 11.31
N THR A 79 3.60 -14.05 12.32
CA THR A 79 4.42 -13.41 13.34
C THR A 79 5.79 -14.09 13.35
N VAL A 80 6.85 -13.30 13.30
CA VAL A 80 8.21 -13.79 13.40
C VAL A 80 8.46 -14.32 14.83
N ASP A 81 8.67 -15.62 14.97
CA ASP A 81 8.94 -16.28 16.23
C ASP A 81 10.42 -16.13 16.63
N THR A 82 11.31 -16.41 15.68
CA THR A 82 12.74 -16.23 15.85
C THR A 82 13.37 -15.69 14.56
N ALA A 83 14.36 -14.82 14.72
CA ALA A 83 15.21 -14.35 13.64
C ALA A 83 16.67 -14.60 14.05
N ASP A 84 17.43 -15.24 13.19
CA ASP A 84 18.86 -15.53 13.41
C ASP A 84 19.69 -15.33 12.15
N HIS A 85 21.00 -15.23 12.35
CA HIS A 85 21.98 -15.17 11.27
C HIS A 85 22.70 -16.52 11.19
N SER A 86 22.41 -17.30 10.15
CA SER A 86 22.75 -18.70 10.08
C SER A 86 23.06 -19.14 8.65
N ALA A 87 23.37 -20.42 8.45
CA ALA A 87 23.66 -20.99 7.13
C ALA A 87 22.51 -20.79 6.13
N CYS A 88 22.87 -20.39 4.90
CA CYS A 88 21.90 -20.00 3.87
C CYS A 88 21.14 -21.17 3.25
N GLN A 89 21.72 -22.35 3.19
CA GLN A 89 21.08 -23.47 2.50
C GLN A 89 20.02 -24.12 3.38
N SER A 90 18.79 -23.96 2.95
CA SER A 90 17.66 -24.70 3.50
C SER A 90 16.73 -25.07 2.35
N GLU A 91 16.62 -26.33 2.05
CA GLU A 91 15.61 -26.88 1.13
C GLU A 91 14.19 -26.63 1.63
N GLN A 92 14.07 -26.15 2.85
CA GLN A 92 12.82 -25.97 3.58
C GLN A 92 12.31 -24.52 3.53
N THR A 93 13.00 -23.60 2.83
CA THR A 93 12.58 -22.21 2.73
C THR A 93 11.19 -22.11 2.12
N GLY A 94 10.28 -21.41 2.81
CA GLY A 94 8.90 -21.20 2.38
C GLY A 94 7.95 -22.38 2.62
N GLN A 95 8.45 -23.56 3.03
CA GLN A 95 7.60 -24.71 3.34
C GLN A 95 6.90 -24.55 4.70
N VAL A 96 5.88 -25.35 4.94
CA VAL A 96 5.10 -25.36 6.19
C VAL A 96 5.57 -26.48 7.09
N PHE A 97 5.75 -26.20 8.38
CA PHE A 97 6.18 -27.17 9.39
C PHE A 97 5.29 -27.14 10.62
N ASP A 98 5.18 -28.29 11.28
CA ASP A 98 4.56 -28.39 12.61
C ASP A 98 5.53 -28.03 13.73
N THR A 99 6.82 -28.26 13.51
CA THR A 99 7.89 -28.00 14.48
C THR A 99 9.06 -27.31 13.79
N PRO A 100 9.85 -26.50 14.51
CA PRO A 100 11.02 -25.84 13.93
C PRO A 100 11.97 -26.85 13.29
N PRO A 101 12.37 -26.65 12.02
CA PRO A 101 13.28 -27.58 11.34
C PRO A 101 14.68 -27.51 11.94
N LEU A 102 15.34 -28.66 12.05
CA LEU A 102 16.75 -28.75 12.39
C LEU A 102 17.58 -28.40 11.16
N ILE A 103 18.42 -27.38 11.27
CA ILE A 103 19.28 -26.95 10.18
C ILE A 103 20.72 -27.39 10.47
N PRO A 104 21.32 -28.23 9.61
CA PRO A 104 22.69 -28.58 9.72
C PRO A 104 23.58 -27.34 9.44
N GLY A 105 24.37 -26.93 10.42
CA GLY A 105 25.28 -25.79 10.32
C GLY A 105 26.64 -26.17 9.71
N THR A 106 26.74 -26.29 8.39
CA THR A 106 27.98 -26.65 7.72
C THR A 106 28.41 -25.70 6.61
N GLU A 107 27.90 -24.45 6.57
CA GLU A 107 28.15 -23.60 5.41
C GLU A 107 28.84 -22.28 5.72
N GLU A 108 29.73 -21.87 4.81
CA GLU A 108 30.56 -20.67 4.90
C GLU A 108 29.74 -19.37 4.61
N ILE A 109 28.53 -19.49 4.01
CA ILE A 109 27.67 -18.36 3.65
C ILE A 109 26.58 -18.21 4.71
N HIS A 110 26.50 -17.03 5.32
CA HIS A 110 25.51 -16.70 6.32
C HIS A 110 24.38 -15.86 5.71
N CYS A 111 23.16 -16.13 6.14
CA CYS A 111 21.97 -15.43 5.75
C CYS A 111 21.15 -15.04 6.98
N ASP A 112 20.30 -14.03 6.82
CA ASP A 112 19.28 -13.72 7.80
C ASP A 112 18.11 -14.67 7.59
N ARG A 113 17.78 -15.41 8.62
CA ARG A 113 16.76 -16.43 8.61
C ARG A 113 15.70 -16.10 9.65
N ALA A 114 14.44 -16.13 9.26
CA ALA A 114 13.30 -15.92 10.14
C ALA A 114 12.38 -17.13 10.15
N LEU A 115 12.08 -17.65 11.33
CA LEU A 115 11.02 -18.62 11.54
C LEU A 115 9.74 -17.88 11.84
N VAL A 116 8.72 -18.08 11.02
CA VAL A 116 7.46 -17.34 11.06
C VAL A 116 6.33 -18.28 11.42
N LYS A 117 5.59 -17.97 12.47
CA LYS A 117 4.34 -18.64 12.81
C LYS A 117 3.20 -18.03 12.00
N ILE A 118 2.53 -18.82 11.20
CA ILE A 118 1.35 -18.43 10.40
C ILE A 118 0.18 -18.23 11.37
N THR A 119 -0.47 -17.05 11.32
CA THR A 119 -1.55 -16.70 12.25
C THR A 119 -2.92 -16.67 11.60
N SER A 120 -3.00 -16.72 10.26
CA SER A 120 -4.27 -16.75 9.53
C SER A 120 -4.22 -17.69 8.34
N GLY A 121 -5.40 -17.99 7.76
CA GLY A 121 -5.53 -18.90 6.62
C GLY A 121 -5.61 -20.38 7.02
N GLU A 122 -5.49 -21.26 6.02
CA GLU A 122 -5.64 -22.72 6.18
C GLU A 122 -4.53 -23.34 7.03
N ASP A 123 -3.31 -22.77 6.92
CA ASP A 123 -2.13 -23.26 7.62
C ASP A 123 -1.87 -22.50 8.94
N ALA A 124 -2.91 -21.88 9.51
CA ALA A 124 -2.78 -21.15 10.77
C ALA A 124 -2.34 -22.08 11.90
N GLY A 125 -1.32 -21.68 12.66
CA GLY A 125 -0.71 -22.46 13.74
C GLY A 125 0.57 -23.20 13.32
N HIS A 126 0.80 -23.40 12.02
CA HIS A 126 2.04 -23.96 11.48
C HIS A 126 3.13 -22.90 11.36
N MET A 127 4.33 -23.35 11.07
CA MET A 127 5.50 -22.47 10.88
C MET A 127 6.00 -22.53 9.45
N THR A 128 6.61 -21.44 9.00
CA THR A 128 7.37 -21.39 7.76
C THR A 128 8.68 -20.69 7.96
N GLN A 129 9.67 -21.00 7.14
CA GLN A 129 10.99 -20.38 7.22
C GLN A 129 11.21 -19.45 6.04
N LEU A 130 11.60 -18.21 6.35
CA LEU A 130 12.03 -17.23 5.37
C LEU A 130 13.57 -17.10 5.44
N VAL A 131 14.20 -16.89 4.28
CA VAL A 131 15.65 -16.66 4.19
C VAL A 131 15.87 -15.41 3.33
N THR A 132 16.67 -14.49 3.85
CA THR A 132 17.10 -13.29 3.14
C THR A 132 18.62 -13.24 3.06
N TYR A 133 19.14 -12.64 2.01
CA TYR A 133 20.59 -12.66 1.72
C TYR A 133 21.30 -11.35 2.10
N GLY A 134 20.62 -10.46 2.83
CA GLY A 134 21.16 -9.18 3.26
C GLY A 134 21.40 -8.20 2.11
N LYS A 135 20.72 -8.37 0.97
CA LYS A 135 20.83 -7.46 -0.16
C LYS A 135 20.03 -6.17 0.10
N ALA A 136 20.42 -5.10 -0.59
CA ALA A 136 19.65 -3.86 -0.53
C ALA A 136 18.20 -4.10 -1.01
N GLY A 137 17.24 -3.89 -0.11
CA GLY A 137 15.83 -4.14 -0.36
C GLY A 137 15.28 -5.43 0.25
N ASP A 138 16.13 -6.31 0.77
CA ASP A 138 15.66 -7.47 1.53
C ASP A 138 15.00 -7.01 2.85
N PRO A 139 13.91 -7.66 3.29
CA PRO A 139 13.28 -7.35 4.56
C PRO A 139 14.25 -7.73 5.71
N GLN A 140 14.37 -6.83 6.67
CA GLN A 140 15.09 -7.12 7.94
C GLN A 140 14.03 -7.53 8.95
N LEU A 141 13.90 -8.84 9.17
CA LEU A 141 12.89 -9.40 10.05
C LEU A 141 13.46 -9.57 11.46
N GLU A 142 12.72 -9.08 12.45
CA GLU A 142 13.05 -9.20 13.87
C GLU A 142 12.01 -10.04 14.61
N THR A 143 12.42 -10.68 15.68
CA THR A 143 11.51 -11.46 16.53
C THR A 143 10.37 -10.60 17.04
N GLY A 144 9.14 -11.03 16.81
CA GLY A 144 7.92 -10.33 17.17
C GLY A 144 7.31 -9.50 16.05
N ASP A 145 7.98 -9.34 14.90
CA ASP A 145 7.42 -8.64 13.76
C ASP A 145 6.16 -9.32 13.24
N LYS A 146 5.17 -8.50 12.93
CA LYS A 146 3.96 -8.94 12.25
C LYS A 146 4.09 -8.67 10.77
N ILE A 147 3.94 -9.71 9.98
CA ILE A 147 4.15 -9.66 8.55
C ILE A 147 3.00 -10.29 7.79
N VAL A 148 2.91 -9.96 6.52
CA VAL A 148 2.02 -10.61 5.56
C VAL A 148 2.88 -11.50 4.66
N LEU A 149 2.41 -12.72 4.48
CA LEU A 149 3.02 -13.73 3.64
C LEU A 149 2.15 -13.95 2.40
N SER A 150 2.78 -14.12 1.24
CA SER A 150 2.11 -14.58 0.04
C SER A 150 2.19 -16.11 -0.05
N LYS A 151 1.05 -16.78 -0.22
CA LYS A 151 0.95 -18.23 -0.39
C LYS A 151 0.98 -18.57 -1.88
N ALA A 152 1.96 -19.32 -2.32
CA ALA A 152 2.04 -19.85 -3.68
C ALA A 152 1.82 -21.37 -3.63
N THR A 153 1.08 -21.89 -4.61
CA THR A 153 0.90 -23.34 -4.79
C THR A 153 1.41 -23.69 -6.18
N ASP A 154 2.36 -24.58 -6.25
CA ASP A 154 2.91 -25.04 -7.51
C ASP A 154 1.95 -26.05 -8.22
N PRO A 155 2.19 -26.40 -9.49
CA PRO A 155 1.36 -27.37 -10.22
C PRO A 155 1.35 -28.77 -9.59
N SER A 156 2.31 -29.12 -8.72
CA SER A 156 2.35 -30.38 -7.99
C SER A 156 1.49 -30.36 -6.72
N GLY A 157 0.99 -29.18 -6.33
CA GLY A 157 0.24 -28.95 -5.09
C GLY A 157 1.10 -28.60 -3.89
N ALA A 158 2.42 -28.43 -4.05
CA ALA A 158 3.27 -27.99 -2.96
C ALA A 158 3.03 -26.52 -2.65
N VAL A 159 2.87 -26.20 -1.38
CA VAL A 159 2.60 -24.86 -0.87
C VAL A 159 3.91 -24.25 -0.40
N THR A 160 4.17 -23.00 -0.83
CA THR A 160 5.31 -22.21 -0.40
C THR A 160 4.86 -20.83 0.04
N TYR A 161 5.56 -20.30 1.04
CA TYR A 161 5.33 -18.96 1.57
C TYR A 161 6.52 -18.05 1.29
N ALA A 162 6.23 -16.80 0.96
CA ALA A 162 7.23 -15.75 0.79
C ALA A 162 6.79 -14.47 1.52
N PHE A 163 7.74 -13.65 1.92
CA PHE A 163 7.46 -12.34 2.50
C PHE A 163 6.76 -11.46 1.47
N ALA A 164 5.67 -10.83 1.84
CA ALA A 164 4.96 -9.85 1.03
C ALA A 164 5.16 -8.43 1.55
N GLU A 165 4.80 -8.16 2.79
CA GLU A 165 4.93 -6.84 3.41
C GLU A 165 4.89 -6.92 4.94
N TYR A 166 5.29 -5.82 5.61
CA TYR A 166 5.06 -5.66 7.04
C TYR A 166 3.59 -5.29 7.30
N GLN A 167 3.00 -5.91 8.34
CA GLN A 167 1.63 -5.56 8.73
C GLN A 167 1.62 -4.14 9.29
N ARG A 168 0.83 -3.26 8.65
CA ARG A 168 0.61 -1.89 9.15
C ARG A 168 -0.38 -1.94 10.31
N THR A 169 0.04 -1.49 11.48
CA THR A 169 -0.81 -1.30 12.67
C THR A 169 -1.50 0.05 12.64
#